data_2ab02d27c9d00b722e120224c5ba1cc7
#
_entry.id   2ab02d27c9d00b722e120224c5ba1cc7
#
_cell.length_a   1.000
_cell.length_b   1.000
_cell.length_c   1.000
_cell.angle_alpha   90.00
_cell.angle_beta   90.00
_cell.angle_gamma   90.00
#
_symmetry.space_group_name_H-M   'P 1'
#
loop_
_entity.id
_entity.type
_entity.pdbx_description
1 polymer ?
#
loop_
_entity_poly.entity_id
_entity_poly.type
_entity_poly.pdbx_seq_one_letter_code
_entity_poly.pdbx_strand_id
1 'polypeptide(L)'
;MKTDIKVTARLMASILVAGGEYGEQEQAIVLEVAEALQYNEDDFFSAVEAALDEVEELDEDKLNTTIKEQAALVADEEIGLVFESALELSLADRVLTISEAEMLHAIAEALGISAPMATLLIADMLKEEDD
;
A
#
# COMPACT_ATOMS: atom_id res chain seq x y z
N MET A 1 3.80 -18.58 5.01
CA MET A 1 5.08 -17.86 4.76
C MET A 1 4.81 -16.37 4.85
N LYS A 2 5.68 -15.65 5.54
CA LYS A 2 5.45 -14.22 5.79
C LYS A 2 6.16 -13.35 4.75
N THR A 3 5.47 -12.30 4.28
CA THR A 3 6.07 -11.34 3.36
C THR A 3 7.17 -10.54 4.06
N ASP A 4 8.29 -10.33 3.39
CA ASP A 4 9.39 -9.54 3.93
C ASP A 4 8.93 -8.10 4.21
N ILE A 5 9.37 -7.56 5.33
CA ILE A 5 8.99 -6.23 5.79
C ILE A 5 9.30 -5.14 4.75
N LYS A 6 10.41 -5.26 4.03
CA LYS A 6 10.80 -4.27 3.01
C LYS A 6 9.88 -4.31 1.80
N VAL A 7 9.35 -5.47 1.46
CA VAL A 7 8.40 -5.62 0.34
C VAL A 7 7.13 -4.83 0.63
N THR A 8 6.52 -5.07 1.78
CA THR A 8 5.31 -4.37 2.18
C THR A 8 5.58 -2.86 2.32
N ALA A 9 6.72 -2.49 2.90
CA ALA A 9 7.09 -1.09 3.07
C ALA A 9 7.18 -0.35 1.73
N ARG A 10 7.76 -0.96 0.71
CA ARG A 10 7.87 -0.35 -0.63
C ARG A 10 6.51 -0.16 -1.28
N LEU A 11 5.61 -1.15 -1.14
CA LEU A 11 4.26 -1.03 -1.67
C LEU A 11 3.48 0.08 -0.96
N MET A 12 3.62 0.17 0.37
CA MET A 12 2.97 1.25 1.14
C MET A 12 3.55 2.62 0.76
N ALA A 13 4.87 2.71 0.58
CA ALA A 13 5.53 3.94 0.17
C ALA A 13 5.02 4.44 -1.18
N SER A 14 4.72 3.52 -2.11
CA SER A 14 4.16 3.87 -3.42
C SER A 14 2.81 4.59 -3.27
N ILE A 15 1.97 4.13 -2.36
CA ILE A 15 0.69 4.78 -2.06
C ILE A 15 0.92 6.16 -1.44
N LEU A 16 1.85 6.26 -0.49
CA LEU A 16 2.13 7.52 0.19
C LEU A 16 2.66 8.59 -0.78
N VAL A 17 3.50 8.20 -1.71
CA VAL A 17 4.01 9.12 -2.74
C VAL A 17 2.87 9.57 -3.66
N ALA A 18 1.99 8.66 -4.06
CA ALA A 18 0.83 8.98 -4.89
C ALA A 18 -0.10 9.99 -4.19
N GLY A 19 -0.27 9.85 -2.88
CA GLY A 19 -1.08 10.78 -2.09
C GLY A 19 -0.38 12.08 -1.75
N GLY A 20 0.94 12.10 -1.81
CA GLY A 20 1.74 13.29 -1.52
C GLY A 20 1.81 13.70 -0.05
N GLU A 21 1.39 12.82 0.85
CA GLU A 21 1.32 13.12 2.28
C GLU A 21 1.78 11.94 3.15
N TYR A 22 2.50 12.26 4.22
CA TYR A 22 2.85 11.28 5.25
C TYR A 22 2.72 11.94 6.63
N GLY A 23 1.50 12.29 6.99
CA GLY A 23 1.20 12.93 8.26
C GLY A 23 0.79 11.93 9.34
N GLU A 24 0.23 12.45 10.43
CA GLU A 24 -0.17 11.63 11.58
C GLU A 24 -1.19 10.55 11.23
N GLN A 25 -2.12 10.84 10.33
CA GLN A 25 -3.15 9.88 9.93
C GLN A 25 -2.54 8.71 9.20
N GLU A 26 -1.63 8.97 8.26
CA GLU A 26 -0.92 7.93 7.51
C GLU A 26 -0.02 7.12 8.43
N GLN A 27 0.69 7.76 9.34
CA GLN A 27 1.57 7.08 10.29
C GLN A 27 0.78 6.14 11.21
N ALA A 28 -0.41 6.54 11.63
CA ALA A 28 -1.29 5.69 12.43
C ALA A 28 -1.68 4.42 11.67
N ILE A 29 -1.99 4.54 10.38
CA ILE A 29 -2.32 3.38 9.55
C ILE A 29 -1.10 2.48 9.36
N VAL A 30 0.08 3.06 9.17
CA VAL A 30 1.33 2.27 9.06
C VAL A 30 1.52 1.39 10.30
N LEU A 31 1.26 1.91 11.49
CA LEU A 31 1.34 1.13 12.72
C LEU A 31 0.30 0.01 12.77
N GLU A 32 -0.92 0.28 12.32
CA GLU A 32 -1.97 -0.74 12.22
C GLU A 32 -1.59 -1.85 11.24
N VAL A 33 -0.96 -1.50 10.12
CA VAL A 33 -0.48 -2.47 9.13
C VAL A 33 0.60 -3.35 9.74
N ALA A 34 1.53 -2.77 10.50
CA ALA A 34 2.57 -3.54 11.19
C ALA A 34 1.95 -4.57 12.12
N GLU A 35 0.93 -4.18 12.89
CA GLU A 35 0.22 -5.08 13.78
C GLU A 35 -0.49 -6.20 13.02
N ALA A 36 -1.22 -5.84 11.96
CA ALA A 36 -1.97 -6.80 11.15
C ALA A 36 -1.08 -7.85 10.51
N LEU A 37 0.11 -7.45 10.03
CA LEU A 37 1.06 -8.33 9.37
C LEU A 37 2.09 -8.92 10.33
N GLN A 38 1.98 -8.59 11.62
CA GLN A 38 2.85 -9.12 12.69
C GLN A 38 4.32 -8.73 12.51
N TYR A 39 4.55 -7.51 12.03
CA TYR A 39 5.89 -6.93 11.97
C TYR A 39 6.20 -6.20 13.28
N ASN A 40 7.48 -6.02 13.58
CA ASN A 40 7.89 -5.10 14.63
C ASN A 40 7.56 -3.67 14.17
N GLU A 41 6.85 -2.91 15.00
CA GLU A 41 6.38 -1.57 14.65
C GLU A 41 7.52 -0.62 14.29
N ASP A 42 8.58 -0.59 15.10
CA ASP A 42 9.72 0.30 14.86
C ASP A 42 10.46 -0.07 13.56
N ASP A 43 10.64 -1.37 13.33
CA ASP A 43 11.29 -1.87 12.12
C ASP A 43 10.48 -1.54 10.88
N PHE A 44 9.16 -1.72 10.94
CA PHE A 44 8.30 -1.43 9.79
C PHE A 44 8.24 0.07 9.52
N PHE A 45 8.11 0.87 10.57
CA PHE A 45 8.09 2.33 10.44
C PHE A 45 9.37 2.83 9.76
N SER A 46 10.54 2.34 10.23
CA SER A 46 11.83 2.69 9.63
C SER A 46 11.94 2.23 8.19
N ALA A 47 11.41 1.03 7.88
CA ALA A 47 11.43 0.49 6.51
C ALA A 47 10.58 1.35 5.58
N VAL A 48 9.41 1.82 6.04
CA VAL A 48 8.54 2.70 5.25
C VAL A 48 9.24 4.04 4.98
N GLU A 49 9.89 4.63 5.97
CA GLU A 49 10.62 5.88 5.78
C GLU A 49 11.75 5.73 4.77
N ALA A 50 12.51 4.65 4.86
CA ALA A 50 13.58 4.37 3.88
C ALA A 50 13.02 4.13 2.49
N ALA A 51 11.89 3.42 2.40
CA ALA A 51 11.23 3.15 1.12
C ALA A 51 10.69 4.44 0.49
N LEU A 52 10.19 5.38 1.30
CA LEU A 52 9.73 6.68 0.79
C LEU A 52 10.86 7.42 0.07
N ASP A 53 12.05 7.45 0.68
CA ASP A 53 13.20 8.10 0.07
C ASP A 53 13.58 7.45 -1.26
N GLU A 54 13.52 6.12 -1.33
CA GLU A 54 13.80 5.38 -2.57
C GLU A 54 12.77 5.67 -3.65
N VAL A 55 11.49 5.57 -3.30
CA VAL A 55 10.37 5.66 -4.24
C VAL A 55 10.23 7.07 -4.80
N GLU A 56 10.44 8.09 -3.99
CA GLU A 56 10.36 9.50 -4.43
C GLU A 56 11.31 9.83 -5.58
N GLU A 57 12.42 9.13 -5.68
CA GLU A 57 13.42 9.35 -6.72
C GLU A 57 13.13 8.59 -8.02
N LEU A 58 12.16 7.70 -8.02
CA LEU A 58 11.84 6.88 -9.19
C LEU A 58 10.94 7.64 -10.17
N ASP A 59 11.23 7.50 -11.48
CA ASP A 59 10.30 7.97 -12.50
C ASP A 59 9.13 6.95 -12.60
N GLU A 60 8.11 7.28 -13.37
CA GLU A 60 6.91 6.48 -13.50
C GLU A 60 7.20 5.04 -13.96
N ASP A 61 8.07 4.87 -14.96
CA ASP A 61 8.43 3.56 -15.49
C ASP A 61 9.14 2.71 -14.45
N LYS A 62 10.09 3.29 -13.74
CA LYS A 62 10.84 2.58 -12.69
C LYS A 62 9.94 2.25 -11.50
N LEU A 63 9.03 3.14 -11.16
CA LEU A 63 8.07 2.90 -10.09
C LEU A 63 7.17 1.71 -10.43
N ASN A 64 6.64 1.68 -11.66
CA ASN A 64 5.80 0.56 -12.10
C ASN A 64 6.57 -0.76 -12.08
N THR A 65 7.83 -0.76 -12.50
CA THR A 65 8.69 -1.94 -12.45
C THR A 65 8.90 -2.39 -11.01
N THR A 66 9.17 -1.44 -10.10
CA THR A 66 9.36 -1.74 -8.69
C THR A 66 8.10 -2.37 -8.08
N ILE A 67 6.92 -1.81 -8.38
CA ILE A 67 5.64 -2.36 -7.89
C ILE A 67 5.48 -3.81 -8.33
N LYS A 68 5.74 -4.10 -9.61
CA LYS A 68 5.63 -5.47 -10.14
C LYS A 68 6.61 -6.43 -9.46
N GLU A 69 7.85 -6.00 -9.28
CA GLU A 69 8.88 -6.82 -8.63
C GLU A 69 8.53 -7.10 -7.17
N GLN A 70 8.09 -6.09 -6.44
CA GLN A 70 7.74 -6.25 -5.03
C GLN A 70 6.47 -7.08 -4.86
N ALA A 71 5.47 -6.85 -5.68
CA ALA A 71 4.22 -7.61 -5.62
C ALA A 71 4.46 -9.11 -5.83
N ALA A 72 5.40 -9.46 -6.72
CA ALA A 72 5.76 -10.85 -6.97
C ALA A 72 6.35 -11.54 -5.74
N LEU A 73 6.86 -10.77 -4.78
CA LEU A 73 7.47 -11.28 -3.55
C LEU A 73 6.48 -11.36 -2.38
N VAL A 74 5.25 -10.91 -2.56
CA VAL A 74 4.22 -11.00 -1.52
C VAL A 74 3.77 -12.46 -1.38
N ALA A 75 3.72 -12.96 -0.15
CA ALA A 75 3.26 -14.32 0.13
C ALA A 75 1.80 -14.47 -0.31
N ASP A 76 1.48 -15.58 -0.99
CA ASP A 76 0.14 -15.81 -1.55
C ASP A 76 -0.97 -15.62 -0.52
N GLU A 77 -0.76 -16.12 0.70
CA GLU A 77 -1.75 -16.04 1.78
C GLU A 77 -1.90 -14.63 2.34
N GLU A 78 -1.01 -13.71 1.99
CA GLU A 78 -1.04 -12.33 2.47
C GLU A 78 -1.44 -11.30 1.41
N ILE A 79 -1.68 -11.74 0.18
CA ILE A 79 -2.04 -10.84 -0.93
C ILE A 79 -3.24 -9.95 -0.58
N GLY A 80 -4.32 -10.55 -0.09
CA GLY A 80 -5.52 -9.82 0.31
C GLY A 80 -5.25 -8.81 1.41
N LEU A 81 -4.50 -9.23 2.43
CA LEU A 81 -4.17 -8.38 3.57
C LEU A 81 -3.26 -7.20 3.17
N VAL A 82 -2.28 -7.45 2.32
CA VAL A 82 -1.40 -6.38 1.81
C VAL A 82 -2.21 -5.37 0.99
N PHE A 83 -3.11 -5.84 0.13
CA PHE A 83 -3.94 -4.94 -0.66
C PHE A 83 -4.89 -4.12 0.24
N GLU A 84 -5.54 -4.76 1.20
CA GLU A 84 -6.40 -4.05 2.17
C GLU A 84 -5.62 -3.00 2.94
N SER A 85 -4.38 -3.31 3.31
CA SER A 85 -3.50 -2.36 4.01
C SER A 85 -3.18 -1.14 3.14
N ALA A 86 -2.90 -1.36 1.86
CA ALA A 86 -2.68 -0.27 0.90
C ALA A 86 -3.93 0.59 0.77
N LEU A 87 -5.09 -0.04 0.72
CA LEU A 87 -6.36 0.64 0.61
C LEU A 87 -6.66 1.49 1.85
N GLU A 88 -6.46 0.95 3.04
CA GLU A 88 -6.64 1.69 4.29
C GLU A 88 -5.71 2.90 4.34
N LEU A 89 -4.46 2.72 3.90
CA LEU A 89 -3.49 3.81 3.90
C LEU A 89 -3.90 4.94 2.96
N SER A 90 -4.43 4.59 1.78
CA SER A 90 -4.89 5.61 0.81
C SER A 90 -6.12 6.37 1.30
N LEU A 91 -6.88 5.78 2.23
CA LEU A 91 -8.08 6.40 2.81
C LEU A 91 -7.83 6.99 4.20
N ALA A 92 -6.58 7.09 4.64
CA ALA A 92 -6.24 7.59 5.97
C ALA A 92 -6.80 8.99 6.23
N ASP A 93 -6.84 9.85 5.23
CA ASP A 93 -7.41 11.21 5.32
C ASP A 93 -8.87 11.27 4.85
N ARG A 94 -9.48 10.12 4.57
CA ARG A 94 -10.86 9.96 4.09
C ARG A 94 -11.13 10.53 2.70
N VAL A 95 -10.08 10.84 1.96
CA VAL A 95 -10.18 11.32 0.58
C VAL A 95 -9.33 10.43 -0.32
N LEU A 96 -9.97 9.79 -1.30
CA LEU A 96 -9.25 8.99 -2.29
C LEU A 96 -9.03 9.84 -3.53
N THR A 97 -7.77 10.21 -3.79
CA THR A 97 -7.42 10.98 -4.98
C THR A 97 -7.36 10.06 -6.21
N ILE A 98 -7.40 10.67 -7.40
CA ILE A 98 -7.26 9.93 -8.66
C ILE A 98 -5.91 9.23 -8.70
N SER A 99 -4.84 9.91 -8.29
CA SER A 99 -3.48 9.32 -8.26
C SER A 99 -3.41 8.11 -7.35
N GLU A 100 -4.04 8.19 -6.18
CA GLU A 100 -4.09 7.05 -5.24
C GLU A 100 -4.91 5.89 -5.82
N ALA A 101 -6.03 6.18 -6.46
CA ALA A 101 -6.87 5.15 -7.09
C ALA A 101 -6.11 4.43 -8.21
N GLU A 102 -5.40 5.18 -9.04
CA GLU A 102 -4.57 4.61 -10.11
C GLU A 102 -3.46 3.72 -9.53
N MET A 103 -2.82 4.17 -8.46
CA MET A 103 -1.77 3.40 -7.78
C MET A 103 -2.33 2.12 -7.18
N LEU A 104 -3.52 2.18 -6.54
CA LEU A 104 -4.19 0.99 -6.01
C LEU A 104 -4.48 -0.03 -7.09
N HIS A 105 -4.96 0.42 -8.27
CA HIS A 105 -5.20 -0.48 -9.38
C HIS A 105 -3.91 -1.10 -9.90
N ALA A 106 -2.82 -0.34 -9.96
CA ALA A 106 -1.51 -0.85 -10.37
C ALA A 106 -1.02 -1.93 -9.41
N ILE A 107 -1.16 -1.70 -8.10
CA ILE A 107 -0.77 -2.67 -7.07
C ILE A 107 -1.65 -3.93 -7.16
N ALA A 108 -2.96 -3.75 -7.32
CA ALA A 108 -3.89 -4.87 -7.44
C ALA A 108 -3.54 -5.74 -8.64
N GLU A 109 -3.31 -5.14 -9.80
CA GLU A 109 -2.91 -5.86 -11.01
C GLU A 109 -1.62 -6.65 -10.79
N ALA A 110 -0.62 -5.99 -10.18
CA ALA A 110 0.67 -6.61 -9.88
C ALA A 110 0.54 -7.78 -8.90
N LEU A 111 -0.43 -7.71 -7.97
CA LEU A 111 -0.71 -8.78 -7.01
C LEU A 111 -1.58 -9.90 -7.59
N GLY A 112 -2.06 -9.74 -8.81
CA GLY A 112 -2.93 -10.73 -9.44
C GLY A 112 -4.40 -10.60 -9.06
N ILE A 113 -4.80 -9.46 -8.48
CA ILE A 113 -6.20 -9.17 -8.17
C ILE A 113 -6.84 -8.58 -9.42
N SER A 114 -7.98 -9.14 -9.85
CA SER A 114 -8.66 -8.65 -11.07
C SER A 114 -9.17 -7.22 -10.88
N ALA A 115 -9.26 -6.47 -11.98
CA ALA A 115 -9.77 -5.10 -11.92
C ALA A 115 -11.18 -5.01 -11.34
N PRO A 116 -12.14 -5.89 -11.70
CA PRO A 116 -13.47 -5.87 -11.07
C PRO A 116 -13.41 -6.12 -9.56
N MET A 117 -12.57 -7.04 -9.10
CA MET A 117 -12.42 -7.33 -7.68
C MET A 117 -11.81 -6.14 -6.94
N ALA A 118 -10.77 -5.51 -7.52
CA ALA A 118 -10.15 -4.33 -6.93
C ALA A 118 -11.16 -3.19 -6.79
N THR A 119 -11.96 -2.96 -7.84
CA THR A 119 -13.01 -1.93 -7.82
C THR A 119 -14.03 -2.22 -6.71
N LEU A 120 -14.43 -3.47 -6.56
CA LEU A 120 -15.39 -3.87 -5.53
C LEU A 120 -14.83 -3.64 -4.12
N LEU A 121 -13.58 -4.01 -3.89
CA LEU A 121 -12.93 -3.83 -2.59
C LEU A 121 -12.80 -2.34 -2.24
N ILE A 122 -12.44 -1.52 -3.22
CA ILE A 122 -12.35 -0.06 -3.02
C ILE A 122 -13.74 0.51 -2.69
N ALA A 123 -14.77 0.11 -3.44
CA ALA A 123 -16.13 0.57 -3.21
C ALA A 123 -16.64 0.17 -1.82
N ASP A 124 -16.37 -1.05 -1.40
CA ASP A 124 -16.77 -1.54 -0.07
C ASP A 124 -16.11 -0.72 1.05
N MET A 125 -14.82 -0.43 0.91
CA MET A 125 -14.09 0.37 1.90
C MET A 125 -14.62 1.80 1.97
N LEU A 126 -14.90 2.41 0.83
CA LEU A 126 -15.48 3.76 0.77
C LEU A 126 -16.85 3.80 1.42
N LYS A 127 -17.64 2.77 1.24
CA LYS A 127 -18.97 2.66 1.84
C LYS A 127 -18.88 2.58 3.37
N GLU A 128 -17.92 1.81 3.89
CA GLU A 128 -17.70 1.71 5.33
C GLU A 128 -17.27 3.05 5.92
N GLU A 129 -16.47 3.82 5.20
CA GLU A 129 -16.01 5.14 5.65
C GLU A 129 -17.15 6.16 5.72
N ASP A 130 -18.17 6.01 4.88
CA ASP A 130 -19.34 6.92 4.85
C ASP A 130 -20.33 6.65 5.98
N ASP A 131 -20.24 5.52 6.61
CA ASP A 131 -21.04 5.15 7.76
C ASP A 131 -20.38 5.64 9.04
#